data_f93bf7d97792e444cc11e30a92081ea1
#
_entry.id   f93bf7d97792e444cc11e30a92081ea1
#
_cell.length_a   1.000
_cell.length_b   1.000
_cell.length_c   1.000
_cell.angle_alpha   90.00
_cell.angle_beta   90.00
_cell.angle_gamma   90.00
#
_symmetry.space_group_name_H-M   'P 1'
#
loop_
_entity.id
_entity.type
_entity.pdbx_description
1 polymer ?
#
loop_
_entity_poly.entity_id
_entity_poly.type
_entity_poly.pdbx_seq_one_letter_code
_entity_poly.pdbx_strand_id
1 'polypeptide(L)'
;MPIFNDINLDNWKESEIWTDSLWIIAERDKIGKHDGFYHGNFVPQIPRQLILRYTKKNDIVFDPFVGSGTTAYEAESLGRHFIGIDIQPKLISHVKSKVDNKSYFADLLAGDSAKAETFEKVNEVLKNRKKKNVQLVILHPPYADIIKFSDQKDDLSNTKSLREFLEKFSAVLKNTIEILEKGRYLAIV
;
A
#
# COMPACT_ATOMS: atom_id res chain seq x y z
N MET A 1 10.23 21.75 12.08
CA MET A 1 9.27 20.62 11.92
C MET A 1 10.00 19.47 11.27
N PRO A 2 9.70 18.22 11.59
CA PRO A 2 10.30 17.11 10.88
C PRO A 2 9.85 17.17 9.41
N ILE A 3 10.80 17.09 8.49
CA ILE A 3 10.53 17.05 7.05
C ILE A 3 10.12 15.61 6.71
N PHE A 4 8.87 15.37 6.29
CA PHE A 4 8.33 14.04 6.02
C PHE A 4 8.44 13.61 4.55
N ASN A 5 8.89 14.50 3.67
CA ASN A 5 9.00 14.27 2.23
C ASN A 5 10.29 14.87 1.66
N ASP A 6 10.52 14.65 0.38
CA ASP A 6 11.69 15.16 -0.36
C ASP A 6 11.40 16.48 -1.10
N ILE A 7 10.28 17.16 -0.78
CA ILE A 7 9.88 18.40 -1.46
C ILE A 7 10.88 19.51 -1.09
N ASN A 8 11.46 20.14 -2.10
CA ASN A 8 12.19 21.37 -1.90
C ASN A 8 11.19 22.53 -1.81
N LEU A 9 11.14 23.21 -0.66
CA LEU A 9 10.20 24.29 -0.42
C LEU A 9 10.51 25.55 -1.23
N ASP A 10 11.74 25.74 -1.70
CA ASP A 10 12.12 26.91 -2.49
C ASP A 10 11.59 26.81 -3.94
N ASN A 11 11.42 25.60 -4.46
CA ASN A 11 10.91 25.34 -5.80
C ASN A 11 9.77 24.30 -5.83
N TRP A 12 8.96 24.23 -4.80
CA TRP A 12 7.86 23.25 -4.67
C TRP A 12 6.89 23.25 -5.86
N LYS A 13 6.73 24.40 -6.54
CA LYS A 13 5.87 24.55 -7.72
C LYS A 13 6.36 23.73 -8.93
N GLU A 14 7.63 23.35 -8.96
CA GLU A 14 8.22 22.50 -9.99
C GLU A 14 8.09 21.00 -9.63
N SER A 15 7.59 20.69 -8.43
CA SER A 15 7.37 19.31 -8.01
C SER A 15 6.14 18.71 -8.71
N GLU A 16 6.13 17.38 -8.84
CA GLU A 16 4.99 16.63 -9.39
C GLU A 16 3.78 16.57 -8.44
N ILE A 17 3.82 17.27 -7.30
CA ILE A 17 2.76 17.22 -6.28
C ILE A 17 1.59 18.09 -6.69
N TRP A 18 0.41 17.50 -6.69
CA TRP A 18 -0.84 18.22 -6.88
C TRP A 18 -1.24 18.92 -5.60
N THR A 19 -1.32 20.22 -5.61
CA THR A 19 -1.62 21.02 -4.42
C THR A 19 -3.12 21.25 -4.20
N ASP A 20 -3.93 21.01 -5.23
CA ASP A 20 -5.37 21.20 -5.16
C ASP A 20 -6.06 20.17 -4.28
N SER A 21 -7.19 20.54 -3.70
CA SER A 21 -8.06 19.64 -2.94
C SER A 21 -8.94 18.75 -3.83
N LEU A 22 -9.13 19.14 -5.10
CA LEU A 22 -9.84 18.37 -6.11
C LEU A 22 -8.84 17.84 -7.14
N TRP A 23 -8.77 16.52 -7.26
CA TRP A 23 -7.95 15.85 -8.27
C TRP A 23 -8.82 15.32 -9.39
N ILE A 24 -8.66 15.90 -10.58
CA ILE A 24 -9.36 15.45 -11.79
C ILE A 24 -8.43 14.51 -12.54
N ILE A 25 -8.76 13.22 -12.51
CA ILE A 25 -7.99 12.17 -13.16
C ILE A 25 -8.79 11.70 -14.38
N ALA A 26 -8.47 12.26 -15.55
CA ALA A 26 -9.17 11.96 -16.80
C ALA A 26 -8.91 10.52 -17.27
N GLU A 27 -7.69 10.04 -17.10
CA GLU A 27 -7.28 8.70 -17.53
C GLU A 27 -6.36 8.05 -16.49
N ARG A 28 -6.48 6.72 -16.39
CA ARG A 28 -5.55 5.89 -15.60
C ARG A 28 -4.17 5.94 -16.24
N ASP A 29 -3.14 6.24 -15.45
CA ASP A 29 -1.76 6.13 -15.89
C ASP A 29 -1.42 4.65 -16.22
N LYS A 30 -0.79 4.43 -17.36
CA LYS A 30 -0.35 3.13 -17.87
C LYS A 30 1.17 3.02 -17.95
N ILE A 31 1.89 4.04 -17.47
CA ILE A 31 3.35 4.08 -17.53
C ILE A 31 3.93 3.03 -16.57
N GLY A 32 5.02 2.40 -16.98
CA GLY A 32 5.76 1.45 -16.15
C GLY A 32 5.12 0.06 -16.12
N LYS A 33 4.91 -0.47 -14.91
CA LYS A 33 4.51 -1.89 -14.68
C LYS A 33 2.99 -2.10 -14.56
N HIS A 34 2.19 -1.04 -14.76
CA HIS A 34 0.73 -1.06 -14.62
C HIS A 34 0.06 -1.69 -15.86
N ASP A 35 -0.43 -2.92 -15.74
CA ASP A 35 -1.03 -3.67 -16.84
C ASP A 35 -2.56 -3.79 -16.81
N GLY A 36 -3.19 -3.33 -15.75
CA GLY A 36 -4.64 -3.43 -15.61
C GLY A 36 -5.18 -4.87 -15.44
N PHE A 37 -4.32 -5.82 -15.16
CA PHE A 37 -4.63 -7.26 -15.06
C PHE A 37 -5.74 -7.61 -14.06
N TYR A 38 -5.88 -6.82 -13.00
CA TYR A 38 -6.78 -7.13 -11.89
C TYR A 38 -7.88 -6.08 -11.75
N HIS A 39 -9.14 -6.53 -11.67
CA HIS A 39 -10.27 -5.65 -11.38
C HIS A 39 -10.19 -5.15 -9.94
N GLY A 40 -10.53 -3.88 -9.71
CA GLY A 40 -10.46 -3.26 -8.37
C GLY A 40 -9.16 -2.52 -8.08
N ASN A 41 -8.28 -2.37 -9.07
CA ASN A 41 -7.13 -1.49 -8.93
C ASN A 41 -7.53 -0.03 -8.92
N PHE A 42 -7.08 0.71 -7.92
CA PHE A 42 -7.16 2.17 -7.98
C PHE A 42 -6.12 2.75 -8.96
N VAL A 43 -6.32 4.00 -9.39
CA VAL A 43 -5.45 4.64 -10.37
C VAL A 43 -4.07 4.93 -9.78
N PRO A 44 -2.96 4.69 -10.51
CA PRO A 44 -1.59 4.87 -10.02
C PRO A 44 -1.29 6.27 -9.50
N GLN A 45 -1.95 7.28 -10.03
CA GLN A 45 -1.79 8.67 -9.62
C GLN A 45 -2.10 8.90 -8.14
N ILE A 46 -3.03 8.13 -7.55
CA ILE A 46 -3.38 8.26 -6.13
C ILE A 46 -2.21 7.84 -5.21
N PRO A 47 -1.71 6.59 -5.26
CA PRO A 47 -0.57 6.21 -4.43
C PRO A 47 0.68 7.03 -4.76
N ARG A 48 0.91 7.43 -6.03
CA ARG A 48 2.00 8.33 -6.40
C ARG A 48 1.96 9.62 -5.60
N GLN A 49 0.81 10.31 -5.56
CA GLN A 49 0.64 11.55 -4.82
C GLN A 49 0.79 11.36 -3.31
N LEU A 50 0.29 10.27 -2.75
CA LEU A 50 0.44 9.96 -1.33
C LEU A 50 1.91 9.70 -0.96
N ILE A 51 2.63 8.93 -1.78
CA ILE A 51 4.04 8.62 -1.56
C ILE A 51 4.91 9.89 -1.64
N LEU A 52 4.72 10.73 -2.65
CA LEU A 52 5.45 11.99 -2.80
C LEU A 52 5.23 12.94 -1.63
N ARG A 53 4.00 13.03 -1.11
CA ARG A 53 3.64 13.93 -0.01
C ARG A 53 4.15 13.49 1.36
N TYR A 54 4.13 12.18 1.62
CA TYR A 54 4.23 11.66 2.99
C TYR A 54 5.44 10.77 3.23
N THR A 55 6.35 10.66 2.23
CA THR A 55 7.57 9.86 2.37
C THR A 55 8.79 10.52 1.75
N LYS A 56 9.96 10.08 2.20
CA LYS A 56 11.27 10.36 1.59
C LYS A 56 11.78 9.13 0.83
N LYS A 57 12.76 9.32 -0.03
CA LYS A 57 13.54 8.21 -0.59
C LYS A 57 14.05 7.31 0.55
N ASN A 58 14.00 6.01 0.34
CA ASN A 58 14.34 4.96 1.31
C ASN A 58 13.38 4.82 2.51
N ASP A 59 12.29 5.58 2.58
CA ASP A 59 11.19 5.27 3.47
C ASP A 59 10.47 3.99 3.02
N ILE A 60 9.75 3.35 3.94
CA ILE A 60 8.96 2.14 3.66
C ILE A 60 7.50 2.52 3.49
N VAL A 61 6.93 2.15 2.36
CA VAL A 61 5.49 2.17 2.09
C VAL A 61 4.92 0.78 2.39
N PHE A 62 3.83 0.72 3.11
CA PHE A 62 3.12 -0.52 3.44
C PHE A 62 1.71 -0.52 2.86
N ASP A 63 1.32 -1.65 2.26
CA ASP A 63 -0.02 -1.86 1.73
C ASP A 63 -0.55 -3.24 2.18
N PRO A 64 -1.59 -3.29 3.04
CA PRO A 64 -2.17 -4.56 3.49
C PRO A 64 -3.14 -5.20 2.48
N PHE A 65 -3.35 -4.58 1.30
CA PHE A 65 -4.25 -5.04 0.24
C PHE A 65 -3.61 -4.85 -1.14
N VAL A 66 -2.46 -5.49 -1.37
CA VAL A 66 -1.58 -5.25 -2.53
C VAL A 66 -2.28 -5.37 -3.88
N GLY A 67 -3.23 -6.32 -4.00
CA GLY A 67 -3.88 -6.60 -5.27
C GLY A 67 -2.87 -6.89 -6.38
N SER A 68 -2.98 -6.20 -7.50
CA SER A 68 -2.04 -6.33 -8.62
C SER A 68 -0.76 -5.50 -8.49
N GLY A 69 -0.53 -4.82 -7.35
CA GLY A 69 0.73 -4.16 -7.04
C GLY A 69 0.82 -2.68 -7.39
N THR A 70 -0.29 -1.97 -7.59
CA THR A 70 -0.27 -0.54 -7.95
C THR A 70 0.60 0.27 -7.01
N THR A 71 0.40 0.13 -5.68
CA THR A 71 1.21 0.82 -4.67
C THR A 71 2.68 0.39 -4.70
N ALA A 72 2.96 -0.90 -4.93
CA ALA A 72 4.32 -1.42 -4.99
C ALA A 72 5.13 -0.83 -6.14
N TYR A 73 4.52 -0.72 -7.32
CA TYR A 73 5.18 -0.16 -8.51
C TYR A 73 5.45 1.33 -8.37
N GLU A 74 4.53 2.08 -7.77
CA GLU A 74 4.75 3.49 -7.49
C GLU A 74 5.82 3.70 -6.42
N ALA A 75 5.85 2.90 -5.36
CA ALA A 75 6.90 2.96 -4.35
C ALA A 75 8.28 2.70 -4.96
N GLU A 76 8.41 1.68 -5.79
CA GLU A 76 9.65 1.37 -6.50
C GLU A 76 10.09 2.50 -7.43
N SER A 77 9.17 3.01 -8.27
CA SER A 77 9.46 4.07 -9.25
C SER A 77 9.94 5.36 -8.59
N LEU A 78 9.45 5.63 -7.39
CA LEU A 78 9.76 6.83 -6.61
C LEU A 78 10.94 6.62 -5.63
N GLY A 79 11.55 5.44 -5.60
CA GLY A 79 12.70 5.17 -4.75
C GLY A 79 12.37 4.93 -3.29
N ARG A 80 11.25 4.29 -3.02
CA ARG A 80 10.82 3.85 -1.69
C ARG A 80 10.91 2.34 -1.59
N HIS A 81 11.17 1.85 -0.38
CA HIS A 81 11.00 0.45 -0.06
C HIS A 81 9.51 0.12 0.06
N PHE A 82 9.18 -1.14 -0.13
CA PHE A 82 7.80 -1.60 -0.07
C PHE A 82 7.68 -2.87 0.77
N ILE A 83 6.63 -2.95 1.57
CA ILE A 83 6.16 -4.19 2.21
C ILE A 83 4.67 -4.28 1.92
N GLY A 84 4.20 -5.46 1.52
CA GLY A 84 2.78 -5.62 1.23
C GLY A 84 2.24 -7.01 1.51
N ILE A 85 0.94 -7.05 1.78
CA ILE A 85 0.19 -8.26 2.07
C ILE A 85 -0.95 -8.39 1.06
N ASP A 86 -1.23 -9.61 0.64
CA ASP A 86 -2.48 -9.95 -0.02
C ASP A 86 -2.91 -11.36 0.41
N ILE A 87 -4.22 -11.54 0.57
CA ILE A 87 -4.77 -12.84 0.95
C ILE A 87 -4.60 -13.88 -0.16
N GLN A 88 -4.44 -13.44 -1.41
CA GLN A 88 -4.29 -14.29 -2.58
C GLN A 88 -2.81 -14.53 -2.94
N PRO A 89 -2.25 -15.75 -2.73
CA PRO A 89 -0.84 -16.05 -3.06
C PRO A 89 -0.52 -15.84 -4.55
N LYS A 90 -1.51 -15.97 -5.43
CA LYS A 90 -1.36 -15.77 -6.87
C LYS A 90 -1.03 -14.30 -7.20
N LEU A 91 -1.70 -13.34 -6.54
CA LEU A 91 -1.42 -11.92 -6.71
C LEU A 91 -0.02 -11.57 -6.18
N ILE A 92 0.34 -12.10 -5.02
CA ILE A 92 1.69 -11.94 -4.46
C ILE A 92 2.76 -12.44 -5.42
N SER A 93 2.57 -13.62 -6.01
CA SER A 93 3.51 -14.20 -7.00
C SER A 93 3.60 -13.32 -8.25
N HIS A 94 2.46 -12.79 -8.73
CA HIS A 94 2.42 -11.88 -9.88
C HIS A 94 3.21 -10.61 -9.61
N VAL A 95 2.97 -9.93 -8.47
CA VAL A 95 3.69 -8.71 -8.13
C VAL A 95 5.19 -8.97 -7.91
N LYS A 96 5.55 -10.08 -7.25
CA LYS A 96 6.96 -10.50 -7.07
C LYS A 96 7.70 -10.65 -8.40
N SER A 97 7.02 -11.14 -9.43
CA SER A 97 7.66 -11.32 -10.76
C SER A 97 7.94 -10.00 -11.48
N LYS A 98 7.33 -8.90 -11.05
CA LYS A 98 7.43 -7.58 -11.70
C LYS A 98 8.31 -6.59 -10.96
N VAL A 99 8.43 -6.68 -9.64
CA VAL A 99 9.30 -5.77 -8.87
C VAL A 99 10.77 -6.14 -9.05
N ASP A 100 11.64 -5.15 -9.16
CA ASP A 100 13.05 -5.36 -9.50
C ASP A 100 13.91 -5.74 -8.27
N ASN A 101 13.58 -5.27 -7.08
CA ASN A 101 14.29 -5.55 -5.82
C ASN A 101 15.82 -5.26 -5.81
N LYS A 102 16.34 -4.48 -6.75
CA LYS A 102 17.79 -4.18 -6.84
C LYS A 102 18.23 -3.05 -5.93
N SER A 103 17.57 -1.90 -6.07
CA SER A 103 17.91 -0.69 -5.32
C SER A 103 17.03 -0.47 -4.10
N TYR A 104 15.77 -0.88 -4.18
CA TYR A 104 14.76 -0.79 -3.13
C TYR A 104 14.14 -2.15 -2.92
N PHE A 105 14.04 -2.60 -1.68
CA PHE A 105 13.39 -3.89 -1.43
C PHE A 105 11.87 -3.79 -1.56
N ALA A 106 11.26 -4.85 -2.07
CA ALA A 106 9.82 -5.07 -2.07
C ALA A 106 9.53 -6.46 -1.49
N ASP A 107 9.15 -6.52 -0.23
CA ASP A 107 8.82 -7.75 0.47
C ASP A 107 7.31 -7.96 0.45
N LEU A 108 6.89 -9.06 -0.14
CA LEU A 108 5.48 -9.38 -0.41
C LEU A 108 5.10 -10.68 0.30
N LEU A 109 4.03 -10.64 1.07
CA LEU A 109 3.60 -11.72 1.94
C LEU A 109 2.17 -12.16 1.58
N ALA A 110 1.97 -13.47 1.43
CA ALA A 110 0.62 -14.02 1.35
C ALA A 110 0.06 -14.21 2.77
N GLY A 111 -1.12 -13.64 3.03
CA GLY A 111 -1.77 -13.75 4.33
C GLY A 111 -2.98 -12.86 4.48
N ASP A 112 -3.73 -13.10 5.54
CA ASP A 112 -4.87 -12.29 5.93
C ASP A 112 -4.41 -11.13 6.82
N SER A 113 -4.64 -9.90 6.37
CA SER A 113 -4.23 -8.68 7.09
C SER A 113 -5.01 -8.42 8.38
N ALA A 114 -6.11 -9.13 8.62
CA ALA A 114 -6.81 -9.09 9.89
C ALA A 114 -6.15 -9.97 10.98
N LYS A 115 -5.23 -10.88 10.60
CA LYS A 115 -4.60 -11.84 11.51
C LYS A 115 -3.27 -11.36 12.05
N ALA A 116 -3.07 -11.51 13.36
CA ALA A 116 -1.82 -11.14 14.05
C ALA A 116 -0.61 -11.93 13.50
N GLU A 117 -0.79 -13.23 13.19
CA GLU A 117 0.29 -14.06 12.66
C GLU A 117 0.87 -13.54 11.33
N THR A 118 0.05 -12.85 10.54
CA THR A 118 0.51 -12.21 9.30
C THR A 118 1.43 -11.02 9.64
N PHE A 119 1.11 -10.27 10.68
CA PHE A 119 1.92 -9.13 11.11
C PHE A 119 3.18 -9.57 11.88
N GLU A 120 3.19 -10.73 12.51
CA GLU A 120 4.44 -11.33 13.01
C GLU A 120 5.45 -11.52 11.88
N LYS A 121 5.01 -12.00 10.70
CA LYS A 121 5.86 -12.11 9.51
C LYS A 121 6.33 -10.74 8.99
N VAL A 122 5.46 -9.71 9.03
CA VAL A 122 5.86 -8.33 8.69
C VAL A 122 6.94 -7.84 9.64
N ASN A 123 6.81 -8.09 10.95
CA ASN A 123 7.80 -7.72 11.94
C ASN A 123 9.14 -8.45 11.73
N GLU A 124 9.10 -9.72 11.31
CA GLU A 124 10.31 -10.46 10.92
C GLU A 124 11.00 -9.82 9.69
N VAL A 125 10.22 -9.42 8.68
CA VAL A 125 10.74 -8.69 7.52
C VAL A 125 11.41 -7.40 7.97
N LEU A 126 10.74 -6.58 8.78
CA LEU A 126 11.29 -5.33 9.29
C LEU A 126 12.61 -5.58 10.05
N LYS A 127 12.64 -6.58 10.92
CA LYS A 127 13.83 -6.98 11.66
C LYS A 127 14.98 -7.39 10.74
N ASN A 128 14.72 -8.23 9.74
CA ASN A 128 15.71 -8.69 8.77
C ASN A 128 16.26 -7.54 7.91
N ARG A 129 15.44 -6.53 7.63
CA ARG A 129 15.82 -5.29 6.92
C ARG A 129 16.45 -4.25 7.86
N LYS A 130 16.64 -4.55 9.15
CA LYS A 130 17.14 -3.63 10.19
C LYS A 130 16.30 -2.34 10.29
N LYS A 131 15.00 -2.48 10.12
CA LYS A 131 14.00 -1.41 10.23
C LYS A 131 13.10 -1.69 11.45
N LYS A 132 12.47 -0.65 11.99
CA LYS A 132 11.55 -0.76 13.13
C LYS A 132 10.09 -0.59 12.70
N ASN A 133 9.84 0.35 11.81
CA ASN A 133 8.50 0.79 11.45
C ASN A 133 8.43 1.11 9.96
N VAL A 134 7.22 1.21 9.45
CA VAL A 134 6.91 1.76 8.12
C VAL A 134 6.54 3.24 8.23
N GLN A 135 6.74 4.03 7.18
CA GLN A 135 6.56 5.48 7.21
C GLN A 135 5.26 5.93 6.55
N LEU A 136 4.69 5.13 5.67
CA LEU A 136 3.39 5.41 5.06
C LEU A 136 2.63 4.11 4.92
N VAL A 137 1.36 4.14 5.28
CA VAL A 137 0.42 3.06 5.00
C VAL A 137 -0.60 3.55 3.99
N ILE A 138 -0.84 2.76 2.94
CA ILE A 138 -1.90 3.01 1.96
C ILE A 138 -2.81 1.78 1.96
N LEU A 139 -4.09 1.98 2.27
CA LEU A 139 -5.10 0.93 2.27
C LEU A 139 -6.11 1.21 1.16
N HIS A 140 -6.30 0.24 0.29
CA HIS A 140 -7.40 0.20 -0.66
C HIS A 140 -8.17 -1.11 -0.46
N PRO A 141 -8.99 -1.21 0.59
CA PRO A 141 -9.71 -2.43 0.94
C PRO A 141 -10.82 -2.74 -0.07
N PRO A 142 -11.27 -3.99 -0.15
CA PRO A 142 -12.53 -4.30 -0.83
C PRO A 142 -13.68 -3.47 -0.24
N TYR A 143 -14.63 -3.06 -1.08
CA TYR A 143 -15.79 -2.29 -0.65
C TYR A 143 -16.92 -3.22 -0.17
N ALA A 144 -16.70 -3.91 0.94
CA ALA A 144 -17.61 -4.89 1.51
C ALA A 144 -18.08 -5.95 0.45
N ASP A 145 -19.38 -6.14 0.30
CA ASP A 145 -20.00 -7.12 -0.59
C ASP A 145 -20.29 -6.63 -2.02
N ILE A 146 -19.73 -5.47 -2.42
CA ILE A 146 -19.99 -4.90 -3.76
C ILE A 146 -19.36 -5.76 -4.87
N ILE A 147 -18.11 -6.23 -4.66
CA ILE A 147 -17.40 -7.11 -5.59
C ILE A 147 -16.69 -8.21 -4.80
N LYS A 148 -16.96 -9.46 -5.18
CA LYS A 148 -16.23 -10.61 -4.65
C LYS A 148 -14.88 -10.74 -5.36
N PHE A 149 -13.79 -10.68 -4.61
CA PHE A 149 -12.43 -10.73 -5.16
C PHE A 149 -11.80 -12.12 -5.13
N SER A 150 -12.20 -12.97 -4.20
CA SER A 150 -11.71 -14.36 -4.10
C SER A 150 -12.74 -15.30 -3.49
N ASP A 151 -12.47 -16.61 -3.56
CA ASP A 151 -13.29 -17.63 -2.87
C ASP A 151 -12.79 -17.91 -1.44
N GLN A 152 -11.81 -17.17 -0.95
CA GLN A 152 -11.27 -17.38 0.39
C GLN A 152 -12.26 -16.87 1.45
N LYS A 153 -12.57 -17.71 2.42
CA LYS A 153 -13.55 -17.40 3.49
C LYS A 153 -13.18 -16.14 4.30
N ASP A 154 -11.88 -15.91 4.47
CA ASP A 154 -11.37 -14.81 5.28
C ASP A 154 -11.22 -13.49 4.49
N ASP A 155 -11.46 -13.50 3.17
CA ASP A 155 -11.47 -12.29 2.35
C ASP A 155 -12.55 -11.29 2.82
N LEU A 156 -12.17 -10.03 2.99
CA LEU A 156 -13.10 -8.98 3.40
C LEU A 156 -14.28 -8.82 2.44
N SER A 157 -14.09 -9.11 1.14
CA SER A 157 -15.17 -9.07 0.14
C SER A 157 -16.23 -10.18 0.32
N ASN A 158 -15.96 -11.17 1.16
CA ASN A 158 -16.87 -12.29 1.44
C ASN A 158 -17.59 -12.16 2.78
N THR A 159 -17.53 -10.99 3.42
CA THR A 159 -18.26 -10.71 4.66
C THR A 159 -19.77 -10.67 4.41
N LYS A 160 -20.54 -11.21 5.35
CA LYS A 160 -22.01 -11.36 5.20
C LYS A 160 -22.80 -10.13 5.66
N SER A 161 -22.12 -9.18 6.29
CA SER A 161 -22.73 -7.95 6.80
C SER A 161 -21.70 -6.84 6.94
N LEU A 162 -22.19 -5.60 6.91
CA LEU A 162 -21.36 -4.43 7.20
C LEU A 162 -20.69 -4.52 8.59
N ARG A 163 -21.38 -5.08 9.57
CA ARG A 163 -20.83 -5.27 10.92
C ARG A 163 -19.60 -6.20 10.88
N GLU A 164 -19.71 -7.34 10.23
CA GLU A 164 -18.60 -8.30 10.08
C GLU A 164 -17.42 -7.66 9.32
N PHE A 165 -17.72 -6.92 8.26
CA PHE A 165 -16.70 -6.16 7.52
C PHE A 165 -15.96 -5.19 8.44
N LEU A 166 -16.68 -4.37 9.19
CA LEU A 166 -16.10 -3.37 10.08
C LEU A 166 -15.28 -4.01 11.22
N GLU A 167 -15.71 -5.14 11.75
CA GLU A 167 -14.97 -5.90 12.77
C GLU A 167 -13.63 -6.39 12.21
N LYS A 168 -13.63 -7.02 11.03
CA LYS A 168 -12.40 -7.47 10.35
C LYS A 168 -11.50 -6.30 9.93
N PHE A 169 -12.07 -5.26 9.34
CA PHE A 169 -11.32 -4.08 8.93
C PHE A 169 -10.71 -3.33 10.12
N SER A 170 -11.42 -3.28 11.26
CA SER A 170 -10.86 -2.76 12.50
C SER A 170 -9.63 -3.55 12.97
N ALA A 171 -9.62 -4.87 12.80
CA ALA A 171 -8.45 -5.68 13.11
C ALA A 171 -7.26 -5.34 12.18
N VAL A 172 -7.52 -5.17 10.86
CA VAL A 172 -6.50 -4.72 9.92
C VAL A 172 -5.90 -3.37 10.35
N LEU A 173 -6.74 -2.39 10.70
CA LEU A 173 -6.28 -1.08 11.14
C LEU A 173 -5.44 -1.16 12.42
N LYS A 174 -5.86 -1.95 13.41
CA LYS A 174 -5.10 -2.14 14.66
C LYS A 174 -3.71 -2.71 14.38
N ASN A 175 -3.64 -3.81 13.64
CA ASN A 175 -2.38 -4.44 13.28
C ASN A 175 -1.46 -3.48 12.49
N THR A 176 -2.05 -2.70 11.58
CA THR A 176 -1.31 -1.76 10.73
C THR A 176 -0.75 -0.58 11.52
N ILE A 177 -1.50 -0.05 12.48
CA ILE A 177 -1.05 1.07 13.32
C ILE A 177 0.14 0.68 14.20
N GLU A 178 0.23 -0.57 14.65
CA GLU A 178 1.34 -1.06 15.47
C GLU A 178 2.69 -1.00 14.77
N ILE A 179 2.71 -1.15 13.45
CA ILE A 179 3.94 -1.09 12.64
C ILE A 179 4.20 0.31 12.05
N LEU A 180 3.24 1.23 12.13
CA LEU A 180 3.39 2.59 11.61
C LEU A 180 4.25 3.44 12.58
N GLU A 181 5.22 4.15 12.03
CA GLU A 181 6.04 5.08 12.81
C GLU A 181 5.19 6.21 13.38
N LYS A 182 5.39 6.50 14.67
CA LYS A 182 4.63 7.56 15.36
C LYS A 182 4.80 8.92 14.69
N GLY A 183 3.69 9.59 14.43
CA GLY A 183 3.66 10.88 13.76
C GLY A 183 3.71 10.81 12.23
N ARG A 184 3.59 9.61 11.65
CA ARG A 184 3.52 9.37 10.20
C ARG A 184 2.07 9.13 9.76
N TYR A 185 1.85 8.80 8.51
CA TYR A 185 0.54 8.88 7.86
C TYR A 185 -0.01 7.53 7.45
N LEU A 186 -1.32 7.40 7.57
CA LEU A 186 -2.12 6.31 7.04
C LEU A 186 -3.19 6.90 6.14
N ALA A 187 -3.30 6.40 4.91
CA ALA A 187 -4.30 6.78 3.94
C ALA A 187 -5.25 5.61 3.66
N ILE A 188 -6.54 5.88 3.63
CA ILE A 188 -7.58 4.95 3.18
C ILE A 188 -8.16 5.54 1.89
N VAL A 189 -8.22 4.74 0.84
CA VAL A 189 -8.68 5.13 -0.51
C VAL A 189 -10.00 4.44 -0.81
#